data_70927a5b38e0511c9a6f64cf93ae6204
#
_entry.id   70927a5b38e0511c9a6f64cf93ae6204
#
_cell.length_a   1.000
_cell.length_b   1.000
_cell.length_c   1.000
_cell.angle_alpha   90.00
_cell.angle_beta   90.00
_cell.angle_gamma   90.00
#
_symmetry.space_group_name_H-M   'P 1'
#
loop_
_entity.id
_entity.type
_entity.pdbx_description
1 polymer ?
#
loop_
_entity_poly.entity_id
_entity_poly.type
_entity_poly.pdbx_seq_one_letter_code
_entity_poly.pdbx_strand_id
1 'polypeptide(L)'
;ILQKLINKNTNYLGVDANVGIYKKKKSKNIKYFKNAKKAEEYLNNLNVKYDCVALMDVLEHTDSFLKLFKIALYKSSKYVLVGLPNEDYLIARLRFLSGKGVLTHGLEMINLKPGHKHQWLIQYKVALSLLENFANKNKFQLSEKLFYINQPSNIFKRIIYKVAIFFIPKTVMMNNFCLIFKKI
;
A
#
# COMPACT_ATOMS: atom_id res chain seq x y z
N ILE A 1 -8.01 6.08 8.75
CA ILE A 1 -8.25 4.75 9.33
C ILE A 1 -7.18 4.43 10.38
N LEU A 2 -5.89 4.58 10.09
CA LEU A 2 -4.80 4.32 11.04
C LEU A 2 -4.92 5.11 12.36
N GLN A 3 -5.35 6.37 12.32
CA GLN A 3 -5.55 7.19 13.54
C GLN A 3 -6.53 6.57 14.54
N LYS A 4 -7.51 5.78 14.09
CA LYS A 4 -8.48 5.11 14.97
C LYS A 4 -7.91 3.84 15.64
N LEU A 5 -6.85 3.28 15.06
CA LEU A 5 -6.20 2.05 15.54
C LEU A 5 -5.00 2.34 16.44
N ILE A 6 -4.49 3.57 16.43
CA ILE A 6 -3.34 3.98 17.24
C ILE A 6 -3.81 4.29 18.66
N ASN A 7 -3.22 3.63 19.64
CA ASN A 7 -3.50 3.89 21.06
C ASN A 7 -3.16 5.36 21.39
N LYS A 8 -3.90 5.97 22.33
CA LYS A 8 -3.70 7.36 22.77
C LYS A 8 -2.27 7.68 23.22
N ASN A 9 -1.54 6.67 23.68
CA ASN A 9 -0.15 6.79 24.14
C ASN A 9 0.90 6.56 23.03
N THR A 10 0.48 6.34 21.79
CA THR A 10 1.41 6.11 20.67
C THR A 10 1.85 7.45 20.08
N ASN A 11 3.15 7.70 20.13
CA ASN A 11 3.72 8.84 19.42
C ASN A 11 3.85 8.49 17.92
N TYR A 12 3.19 9.25 17.05
CA TYR A 12 3.22 8.99 15.61
C TYR A 12 3.40 10.26 14.79
N LEU A 13 4.02 10.10 13.63
CA LEU A 13 4.10 11.09 12.57
C LEU A 13 3.44 10.54 11.31
N GLY A 14 2.37 11.20 10.87
CA GLY A 14 1.76 10.96 9.56
C GLY A 14 2.39 11.86 8.51
N VAL A 15 2.64 11.32 7.33
CA VAL A 15 3.12 12.07 6.15
C VAL A 15 2.18 11.79 4.99
N ASP A 16 1.65 12.84 4.37
CA ASP A 16 0.72 12.73 3.25
C ASP A 16 1.10 13.74 2.16
N ALA A 17 1.06 13.29 0.92
CA ALA A 17 1.32 14.12 -0.27
C ALA A 17 0.04 14.48 -1.04
N ASN A 18 -1.14 14.27 -0.45
CA ASN A 18 -2.41 14.55 -1.11
C ASN A 18 -2.88 16.00 -0.88
N VAL A 19 -2.73 16.82 -1.91
CA VAL A 19 -3.10 18.25 -1.89
C VAL A 19 -4.59 18.47 -1.59
N GLY A 20 -5.47 17.53 -1.95
CA GLY A 20 -6.92 17.65 -1.72
C GLY A 20 -7.29 17.57 -0.23
N ILE A 21 -6.53 16.85 0.56
CA ILE A 21 -6.74 16.71 2.02
C ILE A 21 -6.09 17.87 2.79
N TYR A 22 -5.02 18.46 2.24
CA TYR A 22 -4.27 19.54 2.85
C TYR A 22 -5.14 20.73 3.27
N LYS A 23 -6.18 21.04 2.50
CA LYS A 23 -7.09 22.17 2.78
C LYS A 23 -8.11 21.89 3.89
N LYS A 24 -8.32 20.62 4.29
CA LYS A 24 -9.48 20.25 5.14
C LYS A 24 -9.15 19.78 6.55
N LYS A 25 -7.95 19.32 6.88
CA LYS A 25 -7.63 18.79 8.22
C LYS A 25 -6.21 19.16 8.65
N LYS A 26 -6.11 20.12 9.57
CA LYS A 26 -4.86 20.32 10.33
C LYS A 26 -4.86 19.32 11.49
N SER A 27 -4.03 18.28 11.41
CA SER A 27 -3.71 17.44 12.55
C SER A 27 -2.29 17.75 13.02
N LYS A 28 -2.10 17.87 14.33
CA LYS A 28 -0.81 18.21 14.94
C LYS A 28 0.31 17.20 14.59
N ASN A 29 -0.10 15.96 14.33
CA ASN A 29 0.83 14.84 14.06
C ASN A 29 0.90 14.45 12.58
N ILE A 30 0.33 15.24 11.67
CA ILE A 30 0.37 14.94 10.23
C ILE A 30 1.03 16.10 9.49
N LYS A 31 2.05 15.80 8.71
CA LYS A 31 2.72 16.70 7.79
C LYS A 31 2.18 16.46 6.38
N TYR A 32 1.72 17.53 5.75
CA TYR A 32 1.17 17.50 4.39
C TYR A 32 2.14 18.16 3.42
N PHE A 33 2.30 17.57 2.26
CA PHE A 33 3.19 18.06 1.20
C PHE A 33 2.44 18.25 -0.12
N LYS A 34 2.94 19.18 -0.96
CA LYS A 34 2.33 19.47 -2.26
C LYS A 34 2.46 18.31 -3.25
N ASN A 35 3.45 17.46 -3.09
CA ASN A 35 3.69 16.29 -3.95
C ASN A 35 4.54 15.23 -3.22
N ALA A 36 4.58 14.03 -3.79
CA ALA A 36 5.31 12.89 -3.25
C ALA A 36 6.82 13.16 -3.10
N LYS A 37 7.44 13.87 -4.06
CA LYS A 37 8.88 14.20 -4.03
C LYS A 37 9.25 14.99 -2.79
N LYS A 38 8.49 16.03 -2.43
CA LYS A 38 8.75 16.83 -1.21
C LYS A 38 8.51 16.03 0.07
N ALA A 39 7.51 15.14 0.08
CA ALA A 39 7.30 14.24 1.21
C ALA A 39 8.48 13.28 1.38
N GLU A 40 9.00 12.72 0.29
CA GLU A 40 10.16 11.84 0.29
C GLU A 40 11.44 12.56 0.76
N GLU A 41 11.72 13.76 0.25
CA GLU A 41 12.83 14.60 0.69
C GLU A 41 12.76 14.86 2.21
N TYR A 42 11.58 15.21 2.70
CA TYR A 42 11.36 15.40 4.14
C TYR A 42 11.65 14.13 4.94
N LEU A 43 11.09 12.98 4.51
CA LEU A 43 11.32 11.69 5.19
C LEU A 43 12.80 11.31 5.18
N ASN A 44 13.50 11.55 4.09
CA ASN A 44 14.93 11.25 3.97
C ASN A 44 15.78 12.09 4.96
N ASN A 45 15.42 13.35 5.15
CA ASN A 45 16.16 14.29 6.01
C ASN A 45 15.81 14.19 7.50
N LEU A 46 14.82 13.37 7.89
CA LEU A 46 14.51 13.14 9.30
C LEU A 46 15.66 12.40 9.99
N ASN A 47 16.17 12.95 11.10
CA ASN A 47 17.20 12.30 11.95
C ASN A 47 16.59 11.45 13.07
N VAL A 48 15.38 10.92 12.86
CA VAL A 48 14.66 10.12 13.85
C VAL A 48 14.37 8.75 13.27
N LYS A 49 14.51 7.72 14.11
CA LYS A 49 14.01 6.36 13.82
C LYS A 49 12.71 6.11 14.58
N TYR A 50 11.85 5.36 13.97
CA TYR A 50 10.57 4.93 14.53
C TYR A 50 10.58 3.43 14.76
N ASP A 51 9.88 2.94 15.77
CA ASP A 51 9.75 1.48 15.99
C ASP A 51 9.05 0.82 14.82
N CYS A 52 8.12 1.51 14.20
CA CYS A 52 7.39 1.03 13.04
C CYS A 52 7.22 2.12 11.98
N VAL A 53 7.47 1.78 10.74
CA VAL A 53 7.16 2.63 9.58
C VAL A 53 6.14 1.90 8.71
N ALA A 54 5.01 2.56 8.44
CA ALA A 54 3.94 1.99 7.62
C ALA A 54 3.78 2.76 6.31
N LEU A 55 3.87 2.05 5.20
CA LEU A 55 3.59 2.50 3.84
C LEU A 55 2.29 1.84 3.37
N MET A 56 1.16 2.53 3.54
CA MET A 56 -0.17 1.97 3.26
C MET A 56 -0.76 2.66 2.04
N ASP A 57 -0.91 1.92 0.94
CA ASP A 57 -1.40 2.42 -0.34
C ASP A 57 -0.62 3.68 -0.79
N VAL A 58 0.70 3.60 -0.80
CA VAL A 58 1.59 4.72 -1.11
C VAL A 58 2.56 4.39 -2.23
N LEU A 59 3.19 3.21 -2.19
CA LEU A 59 4.27 2.87 -3.11
C LEU A 59 3.81 2.83 -4.57
N GLU A 60 2.60 2.37 -4.83
CA GLU A 60 2.00 2.29 -6.16
C GLU A 60 1.78 3.67 -6.82
N HIS A 61 1.77 4.73 -6.01
CA HIS A 61 1.59 6.12 -6.48
C HIS A 61 2.90 6.90 -6.65
N THR A 62 4.05 6.30 -6.34
CA THR A 62 5.34 6.99 -6.34
C THR A 62 6.19 6.62 -7.55
N ASP A 63 6.92 7.58 -8.11
CA ASP A 63 7.88 7.34 -9.19
C ASP A 63 9.04 6.44 -8.72
N SER A 64 9.33 6.44 -7.43
CA SER A 64 10.51 5.83 -6.82
C SER A 64 10.14 4.73 -5.82
N PHE A 65 9.42 3.71 -6.26
CA PHE A 65 8.92 2.60 -5.44
C PHE A 65 9.97 2.04 -4.44
N LEU A 66 11.11 1.56 -4.95
CA LEU A 66 12.15 0.96 -4.10
C LEU A 66 12.91 1.99 -3.26
N LYS A 67 13.04 3.22 -3.72
CA LYS A 67 13.72 4.27 -2.97
C LYS A 67 12.93 4.63 -1.71
N LEU A 68 11.61 4.80 -1.83
CA LEU A 68 10.76 5.09 -0.68
C LEU A 68 10.72 3.90 0.29
N PHE A 69 10.68 2.67 -0.21
CA PHE A 69 10.80 1.48 0.63
C PHE A 69 12.15 1.41 1.36
N LYS A 70 13.26 1.75 0.70
CA LYS A 70 14.59 1.87 1.33
C LYS A 70 14.61 2.89 2.46
N ILE A 71 14.01 4.06 2.25
CA ILE A 71 13.88 5.08 3.29
C ILE A 71 13.11 4.51 4.48
N ALA A 72 12.00 3.81 4.25
CA ALA A 72 11.21 3.18 5.32
C ALA A 72 12.04 2.17 6.14
N LEU A 73 12.79 1.30 5.48
CA LEU A 73 13.70 0.36 6.15
C LEU A 73 14.76 1.09 6.98
N TYR A 74 15.35 2.15 6.45
CA TYR A 74 16.37 2.92 7.15
C TYR A 74 15.82 3.68 8.37
N LYS A 75 14.59 4.22 8.27
CA LYS A 75 13.92 4.97 9.35
C LYS A 75 13.23 4.07 10.38
N SER A 76 13.17 2.76 10.13
CA SER A 76 12.59 1.81 11.08
C SER A 76 13.67 1.19 11.98
N SER A 77 13.37 1.08 13.29
CA SER A 77 14.18 0.35 14.26
C SER A 77 13.71 -1.10 14.45
N LYS A 78 12.42 -1.43 14.19
CA LYS A 78 11.86 -2.76 14.43
C LYS A 78 11.04 -3.31 13.27
N TYR A 79 10.04 -2.55 12.78
CA TYR A 79 9.07 -3.07 11.81
C TYR A 79 8.83 -2.12 10.65
N VAL A 80 8.68 -2.68 9.45
CA VAL A 80 8.15 -1.97 8.28
C VAL A 80 6.92 -2.71 7.77
N LEU A 81 5.81 -1.99 7.63
CA LEU A 81 4.55 -2.48 7.07
C LEU A 81 4.38 -1.89 5.68
N VAL A 82 4.06 -2.75 4.71
CA VAL A 82 3.79 -2.34 3.33
C VAL A 82 2.44 -2.88 2.90
N GLY A 83 1.45 -2.00 2.80
CA GLY A 83 0.14 -2.29 2.24
C GLY A 83 0.11 -1.91 0.77
N LEU A 84 -0.36 -2.83 -0.09
CA LEU A 84 -0.42 -2.67 -1.53
C LEU A 84 -1.72 -3.27 -2.10
N PRO A 85 -2.27 -2.70 -3.18
CA PRO A 85 -3.32 -3.35 -3.94
C PRO A 85 -2.75 -4.59 -4.65
N ASN A 86 -3.58 -5.60 -4.87
CA ASN A 86 -3.28 -6.68 -5.80
C ASN A 86 -4.12 -6.49 -7.07
N GLU A 87 -3.52 -5.97 -8.11
CA GLU A 87 -4.23 -5.68 -9.35
C GLU A 87 -4.32 -6.90 -10.30
N ASP A 88 -3.76 -8.01 -9.86
CA ASP A 88 -3.78 -9.32 -10.54
C ASP A 88 -4.80 -10.30 -9.92
N TYR A 89 -5.80 -9.80 -9.18
CA TYR A 89 -6.84 -10.65 -8.62
C TYR A 89 -7.86 -11.11 -9.67
N LEU A 90 -8.60 -12.17 -9.37
CA LEU A 90 -9.47 -12.87 -10.33
C LEU A 90 -10.40 -11.93 -11.13
N ILE A 91 -11.09 -11.01 -10.46
CA ILE A 91 -12.03 -10.10 -11.15
C ILE A 91 -11.28 -9.14 -12.08
N ALA A 92 -10.08 -8.68 -11.70
CA ALA A 92 -9.26 -7.84 -12.57
C ALA A 92 -8.82 -8.60 -13.84
N ARG A 93 -8.43 -9.87 -13.69
CA ARG A 93 -8.10 -10.75 -14.83
C ARG A 93 -9.29 -10.95 -15.75
N LEU A 94 -10.48 -11.24 -15.21
CA LEU A 94 -11.70 -11.40 -15.99
C LEU A 94 -12.11 -10.11 -16.72
N ARG A 95 -11.93 -8.95 -16.07
CA ARG A 95 -12.13 -7.65 -16.74
C ARG A 95 -11.17 -7.46 -17.91
N PHE A 96 -9.89 -7.73 -17.70
CA PHE A 96 -8.89 -7.62 -18.75
C PHE A 96 -9.22 -8.53 -19.95
N LEU A 97 -9.54 -9.78 -19.69
CA LEU A 97 -9.95 -10.75 -20.71
C LEU A 97 -11.23 -10.31 -21.47
N SER A 98 -12.12 -9.58 -20.82
CA SER A 98 -13.33 -9.00 -21.45
C SER A 98 -13.08 -7.68 -22.19
N GLY A 99 -11.82 -7.27 -22.39
CA GLY A 99 -11.45 -6.03 -23.08
C GLY A 99 -11.67 -4.74 -22.28
N LYS A 100 -12.00 -4.83 -20.97
CA LYS A 100 -12.32 -3.67 -20.12
C LYS A 100 -11.10 -3.00 -19.47
N GLY A 101 -9.89 -3.43 -19.78
CA GLY A 101 -8.67 -2.85 -19.23
C GLY A 101 -8.51 -3.01 -17.70
N VAL A 102 -7.47 -2.40 -17.14
CA VAL A 102 -7.16 -2.40 -15.71
C VAL A 102 -7.67 -1.11 -15.07
N LEU A 103 -8.43 -1.21 -13.98
CA LEU A 103 -9.21 -0.13 -13.36
C LEU A 103 -8.43 1.14 -12.99
N THR A 104 -7.16 1.01 -12.63
CA THR A 104 -6.34 2.11 -12.07
C THR A 104 -5.24 2.58 -13.03
N HIS A 105 -5.29 2.08 -14.27
CA HIS A 105 -4.28 2.33 -15.31
C HIS A 105 -4.91 2.70 -16.64
N GLY A 106 -4.11 3.25 -17.53
CA GLY A 106 -4.49 3.54 -18.92
C GLY A 106 -5.04 4.94 -19.16
N LEU A 107 -5.59 5.13 -20.35
CA LEU A 107 -6.05 6.45 -20.84
C LEU A 107 -7.26 6.98 -20.05
N GLU A 108 -8.11 6.12 -19.52
CA GLU A 108 -9.25 6.52 -18.69
C GLU A 108 -8.83 7.32 -17.44
N MET A 109 -7.57 7.17 -17.04
CA MET A 109 -7.00 7.83 -15.87
C MET A 109 -6.55 9.27 -16.12
N ILE A 110 -6.61 9.77 -17.36
CA ILE A 110 -6.16 11.15 -17.70
C ILE A 110 -6.93 12.20 -16.91
N ASN A 111 -8.23 11.96 -16.68
CA ASN A 111 -9.11 12.88 -15.97
C ASN A 111 -9.17 12.67 -14.45
N LEU A 112 -8.45 11.70 -13.90
CA LEU A 112 -8.41 11.47 -12.47
C LEU A 112 -7.53 12.50 -11.75
N LYS A 113 -7.98 12.85 -10.53
CA LYS A 113 -7.22 13.75 -9.66
C LYS A 113 -5.83 13.18 -9.38
N PRO A 114 -4.80 14.03 -9.25
CA PRO A 114 -3.48 13.61 -8.81
C PRO A 114 -3.57 12.79 -7.51
N GLY A 115 -2.84 11.69 -7.44
CA GLY A 115 -2.85 10.79 -6.28
C GLY A 115 -3.81 9.60 -6.39
N HIS A 116 -4.64 9.51 -7.45
CA HIS A 116 -5.49 8.34 -7.69
C HIS A 116 -4.96 7.42 -8.80
N LYS A 117 -3.90 7.84 -9.48
CA LYS A 117 -3.26 7.05 -10.54
C LYS A 117 -2.23 6.11 -9.92
N HIS A 118 -2.33 4.83 -10.21
CA HIS A 118 -1.25 3.92 -9.93
C HIS A 118 -0.20 4.03 -11.03
N GLN A 119 1.04 4.21 -10.65
CA GLN A 119 2.17 4.24 -11.59
C GLN A 119 2.68 2.83 -11.86
N TRP A 120 2.49 1.92 -10.90
CA TRP A 120 2.95 0.54 -10.96
C TRP A 120 1.75 -0.42 -10.94
N LEU A 121 1.74 -1.35 -11.90
CA LEU A 121 0.82 -2.48 -11.87
C LEU A 121 1.31 -3.50 -10.84
N ILE A 122 0.62 -3.58 -9.72
CA ILE A 122 1.05 -4.41 -8.60
C ILE A 122 0.49 -5.83 -8.73
N GLN A 123 1.40 -6.77 -8.95
CA GLN A 123 1.12 -8.21 -8.88
C GLN A 123 1.71 -8.77 -7.59
N TYR A 124 0.90 -9.45 -6.79
CA TYR A 124 1.30 -9.94 -5.46
C TYR A 124 2.61 -10.72 -5.46
N LYS A 125 2.75 -11.73 -6.34
CA LYS A 125 3.95 -12.59 -6.36
C LYS A 125 5.21 -11.81 -6.71
N VAL A 126 5.11 -10.89 -7.66
CA VAL A 126 6.23 -10.04 -8.10
C VAL A 126 6.60 -9.06 -6.99
N ALA A 127 5.62 -8.37 -6.41
CA ALA A 127 5.85 -7.42 -5.32
C ALA A 127 6.44 -8.12 -4.08
N LEU A 128 5.93 -9.31 -3.71
CA LEU A 128 6.45 -10.09 -2.61
C LEU A 128 7.93 -10.42 -2.83
N SER A 129 8.28 -11.03 -3.96
CA SER A 129 9.67 -11.41 -4.27
C SER A 129 10.61 -10.20 -4.27
N LEU A 130 10.18 -9.10 -4.90
CA LEU A 130 10.97 -7.87 -5.00
C LEU A 130 11.25 -7.26 -3.61
N LEU A 131 10.19 -7.07 -2.81
CA LEU A 131 10.28 -6.44 -1.50
C LEU A 131 11.03 -7.32 -0.49
N GLU A 132 10.79 -8.64 -0.51
CA GLU A 132 11.48 -9.59 0.37
C GLU A 132 12.98 -9.64 0.08
N ASN A 133 13.38 -9.76 -1.20
CA ASN A 133 14.79 -9.74 -1.60
C ASN A 133 15.47 -8.43 -1.21
N PHE A 134 14.77 -7.30 -1.36
CA PHE A 134 15.30 -5.99 -1.01
C PHE A 134 15.41 -5.79 0.52
N ALA A 135 14.40 -6.25 1.27
CA ALA A 135 14.39 -6.20 2.73
C ALA A 135 15.52 -7.03 3.33
N ASN A 136 15.73 -8.26 2.83
CA ASN A 136 16.80 -9.16 3.29
C ASN A 136 18.19 -8.52 3.12
N LYS A 137 18.45 -7.85 2.00
CA LYS A 137 19.71 -7.08 1.78
C LYS A 137 19.89 -5.92 2.77
N ASN A 138 18.82 -5.45 3.40
CA ASN A 138 18.82 -4.35 4.37
C ASN A 138 18.61 -4.81 5.83
N LYS A 139 18.86 -6.09 6.13
CA LYS A 139 18.73 -6.69 7.47
C LYS A 139 17.29 -6.67 8.02
N PHE A 140 16.32 -6.86 7.16
CA PHE A 140 14.92 -7.09 7.51
C PHE A 140 14.45 -8.40 6.90
N GLN A 141 13.66 -9.17 7.65
CA GLN A 141 13.06 -10.42 7.21
C GLN A 141 11.53 -10.28 7.19
N LEU A 142 10.90 -10.90 6.18
CA LEU A 142 9.45 -11.00 6.13
C LEU A 142 8.94 -11.82 7.32
N SER A 143 8.12 -11.20 8.17
CA SER A 143 7.54 -11.80 9.37
C SER A 143 6.11 -12.32 9.12
N GLU A 144 5.29 -11.50 8.45
CA GLU A 144 3.87 -11.84 8.26
C GLU A 144 3.35 -11.37 6.90
N LYS A 145 2.28 -12.06 6.43
CA LYS A 145 1.53 -11.73 5.20
C LYS A 145 0.05 -11.68 5.55
N LEU A 146 -0.57 -10.51 5.38
CA LEU A 146 -2.00 -10.32 5.61
C LEU A 146 -2.70 -10.12 4.28
N PHE A 147 -3.84 -10.78 4.08
CA PHE A 147 -4.61 -10.73 2.84
C PHE A 147 -5.99 -10.16 3.10
N TYR A 148 -6.38 -9.18 2.30
CA TYR A 148 -7.67 -8.54 2.39
C TYR A 148 -8.50 -8.86 1.15
N ILE A 149 -9.70 -9.40 1.40
CA ILE A 149 -10.66 -9.75 0.35
C ILE A 149 -11.89 -8.87 0.55
N ASN A 150 -12.12 -7.96 -0.39
CA ASN A 150 -13.32 -7.13 -0.37
C ASN A 150 -14.54 -7.98 -0.69
N GLN A 151 -15.46 -8.05 0.26
CA GLN A 151 -16.72 -8.77 0.03
C GLN A 151 -17.70 -7.90 -0.77
N PRO A 152 -18.40 -8.46 -1.76
CA PRO A 152 -19.46 -7.76 -2.47
C PRO A 152 -20.55 -7.29 -1.52
N SER A 153 -21.14 -6.13 -1.79
CA SER A 153 -22.30 -5.59 -1.04
C SER A 153 -23.57 -6.41 -1.25
N ASN A 154 -23.75 -6.97 -2.45
CA ASN A 154 -24.90 -7.79 -2.80
C ASN A 154 -24.80 -9.18 -2.16
N ILE A 155 -25.89 -9.63 -1.51
CA ILE A 155 -25.94 -10.87 -0.72
C ILE A 155 -25.69 -12.13 -1.59
N PHE A 156 -26.27 -12.19 -2.79
CA PHE A 156 -26.05 -13.31 -3.71
C PHE A 156 -24.60 -13.40 -4.17
N LYS A 157 -24.00 -12.26 -4.56
CA LYS A 157 -22.59 -12.21 -4.92
C LYS A 157 -21.69 -12.59 -3.74
N ARG A 158 -22.10 -12.25 -2.51
CA ARG A 158 -21.37 -12.64 -1.30
C ARG A 158 -21.37 -14.14 -1.07
N ILE A 159 -22.50 -14.82 -1.32
CA ILE A 159 -22.59 -16.28 -1.21
C ILE A 159 -21.68 -16.94 -2.25
N ILE A 160 -21.79 -16.53 -3.53
CA ILE A 160 -20.92 -17.03 -4.60
C ILE A 160 -19.44 -16.80 -4.24
N TYR A 161 -19.12 -15.64 -3.71
CA TYR A 161 -17.77 -15.27 -3.32
C TYR A 161 -17.23 -16.14 -2.17
N LYS A 162 -18.08 -16.45 -1.17
CA LYS A 162 -17.72 -17.38 -0.07
C LYS A 162 -17.46 -18.79 -0.57
N VAL A 163 -18.27 -19.28 -1.50
CA VAL A 163 -18.04 -20.59 -2.14
C VAL A 163 -16.75 -20.56 -2.96
N ALA A 164 -16.53 -19.51 -3.75
CA ALA A 164 -15.32 -19.37 -4.57
C ALA A 164 -14.03 -19.34 -3.74
N ILE A 165 -14.03 -18.69 -2.57
CA ILE A 165 -12.87 -18.65 -1.66
C ILE A 165 -12.48 -20.04 -1.16
N PHE A 166 -13.43 -20.97 -1.07
CA PHE A 166 -13.14 -22.34 -0.66
C PHE A 166 -12.32 -23.11 -1.71
N PHE A 167 -12.58 -22.86 -3.00
CA PHE A 167 -11.92 -23.57 -4.11
C PHE A 167 -10.77 -22.80 -4.74
N ILE A 168 -10.73 -21.48 -4.61
CA ILE A 168 -9.73 -20.61 -5.25
C ILE A 168 -8.73 -20.12 -4.22
N PRO A 169 -7.40 -20.17 -4.49
CA PRO A 169 -6.38 -19.68 -3.57
C PRO A 169 -6.64 -18.23 -3.14
N LYS A 170 -6.47 -17.94 -1.84
CA LYS A 170 -6.64 -16.58 -1.29
C LYS A 170 -5.84 -15.52 -2.04
N THR A 171 -4.65 -15.88 -2.52
CA THR A 171 -3.76 -14.99 -3.29
C THR A 171 -4.34 -14.55 -4.64
N VAL A 172 -5.29 -15.31 -5.17
CA VAL A 172 -6.01 -15.00 -6.43
C VAL A 172 -7.27 -14.17 -6.15
N MET A 173 -7.86 -14.34 -4.97
CA MET A 173 -9.10 -13.65 -4.58
C MET A 173 -8.88 -12.32 -3.88
N MET A 174 -7.70 -12.11 -3.28
CA MET A 174 -7.42 -10.91 -2.50
C MET A 174 -7.27 -9.67 -3.39
N ASN A 175 -7.85 -8.56 -2.95
CA ASN A 175 -7.73 -7.26 -3.60
C ASN A 175 -6.53 -6.45 -3.07
N ASN A 176 -6.20 -6.63 -1.80
CA ASN A 176 -5.09 -5.95 -1.16
C ASN A 176 -4.33 -6.94 -0.28
N PHE A 177 -3.06 -6.63 -0.04
CA PHE A 177 -2.22 -7.37 0.90
C PHE A 177 -1.35 -6.42 1.71
N CYS A 178 -0.93 -6.88 2.89
CA CYS A 178 0.06 -6.19 3.69
C CYS A 178 1.19 -7.15 4.05
N LEU A 179 2.42 -6.69 3.83
CA LEU A 179 3.64 -7.40 4.19
C LEU A 179 4.26 -6.73 5.42
N ILE A 180 4.61 -7.52 6.42
CA ILE A 180 5.25 -7.04 7.64
C ILE A 180 6.68 -7.56 7.66
N PHE A 181 7.62 -6.64 7.64
CA PHE A 181 9.05 -6.93 7.74
C PHE A 181 9.54 -6.58 9.14
N LYS A 182 10.30 -7.50 9.76
CA LYS A 182 10.93 -7.33 11.07
C LYS A 182 12.44 -7.21 10.89
N LYS A 183 13.05 -6.30 11.59
CA LYS A 183 14.50 -6.14 11.62
C LYS A 183 15.16 -7.32 12.33
N ILE A 184 16.23 -7.86 11.75
CA ILE A 184 17.10 -8.90 12.30
C ILE A 184 18.38 -8.30 12.85
#